data_e484c73b21f4398099cc6714eb79ecf2
#
_entry.id   e484c73b21f4398099cc6714eb79ecf2
#
_cell.length_a   1.000
_cell.length_b   1.000
_cell.length_c   1.000
_cell.angle_alpha   90.00
_cell.angle_beta   90.00
_cell.angle_gamma   90.00
#
_symmetry.space_group_name_H-M   'P 1'
#
loop_
_entity.id
_entity.type
_entity.pdbx_description
1 polymer ?
#
loop_
_entity_poly.entity_id
_entity_poly.type
_entity_poly.pdbx_seq_one_letter_code
_entity_poly.pdbx_strand_id
1 'polypeptide(L)'
;AMAKRIKQNGLKFLLDFHYSDSWADPAKQSLPAEWDNVSSIEELCSKVSEYTKKILTDLKSQGCAPDMVQLGNEINSGMFLTKSDVTTASSIDCYSWTGHTDGNKNLLKVLQSASSAVSEIDSSIKKMIHLASSKGDNFDWWFKNLQNLKDVDYDYIGLSYYPFEEHGTLKQLRENIAYLKKTYKKQVLVVETSWAWSM
;
A
#
# COMPACT_ATOMS: atom_id res chain seq x y z
N ALA A 1 -3.84 1.71 22.18
CA ALA A 1 -4.62 0.72 22.94
C ALA A 1 -4.66 -0.66 22.23
N MET A 2 -5.11 -0.77 20.97
CA MET A 2 -5.30 -2.05 20.25
C MET A 2 -3.97 -2.80 20.07
N ALA A 3 -2.93 -2.16 19.53
CA ALA A 3 -1.63 -2.78 19.31
C ALA A 3 -1.03 -3.45 20.58
N LYS A 4 -1.15 -2.80 21.74
CA LYS A 4 -0.74 -3.41 23.03
C LYS A 4 -1.52 -4.68 23.34
N ARG A 5 -2.84 -4.70 23.15
CA ARG A 5 -3.68 -5.88 23.38
C ARG A 5 -3.31 -7.02 22.46
N ILE A 6 -3.01 -6.74 21.19
CA ILE A 6 -2.55 -7.75 20.22
C ILE A 6 -1.25 -8.40 20.71
N LYS A 7 -0.26 -7.59 21.05
CA LYS A 7 1.05 -8.08 21.52
C LYS A 7 0.96 -8.81 22.88
N GLN A 8 0.14 -8.33 23.81
CA GLN A 8 -0.10 -9.00 25.09
C GLN A 8 -0.72 -10.40 24.93
N ASN A 9 -1.46 -10.63 23.86
CA ASN A 9 -2.00 -11.95 23.54
C ASN A 9 -1.04 -12.80 22.65
N GLY A 10 0.21 -12.39 22.47
CA GLY A 10 1.20 -13.14 21.69
C GLY A 10 0.92 -13.15 20.18
N LEU A 11 0.05 -12.28 19.71
CA LEU A 11 -0.31 -12.21 18.30
C LEU A 11 0.64 -11.29 17.52
N LYS A 12 0.82 -11.61 16.25
CA LYS A 12 1.44 -10.71 15.27
C LYS A 12 0.37 -9.78 14.68
N PHE A 13 0.78 -8.58 14.23
CA PHE A 13 -0.15 -7.73 13.52
C PHE A 13 0.50 -6.98 12.36
N LEU A 14 -0.31 -6.76 11.34
CA LEU A 14 -0.07 -5.88 10.22
C LEU A 14 -0.65 -4.50 10.55
N LEU A 15 0.17 -3.46 10.41
CA LEU A 15 -0.29 -2.07 10.47
C LEU A 15 -0.49 -1.56 9.05
N ASP A 16 -1.70 -1.14 8.73
CA ASP A 16 -2.03 -0.56 7.44
C ASP A 16 -1.95 0.97 7.49
N PHE A 17 -1.12 1.55 6.63
CA PHE A 17 -1.03 2.98 6.43
C PHE A 17 -1.87 3.40 5.23
N HIS A 18 -3.05 3.98 5.45
CA HIS A 18 -3.84 4.57 4.38
C HIS A 18 -3.25 5.87 3.83
N TYR A 19 -2.47 6.60 4.64
CA TYR A 19 -1.93 7.92 4.33
C TYR A 19 -3.00 8.91 3.85
N SER A 20 -4.19 8.81 4.42
CA SER A 20 -5.36 9.62 4.09
C SER A 20 -6.21 9.83 5.35
N ASP A 21 -6.98 10.92 5.41
CA ASP A 21 -7.92 11.19 6.50
C ASP A 21 -9.18 10.32 6.45
N SER A 22 -9.35 9.59 5.38
CA SER A 22 -10.46 8.66 5.16
C SER A 22 -9.95 7.33 4.65
N TRP A 23 -10.83 6.34 4.57
CA TRP A 23 -10.48 5.07 3.95
C TRP A 23 -10.04 5.30 2.50
N ALA A 24 -8.83 4.85 2.19
CA ALA A 24 -8.31 4.83 0.85
C ALA A 24 -8.77 3.55 0.16
N ASP A 25 -9.15 3.66 -1.09
CA ASP A 25 -9.50 2.58 -2.01
C ASP A 25 -9.09 2.97 -3.44
N PRO A 26 -9.22 2.09 -4.47
CA PRO A 26 -8.79 2.43 -5.82
C PRO A 26 -9.46 3.67 -6.43
N ALA A 27 -10.64 4.06 -5.94
CA ALA A 27 -11.36 5.24 -6.40
C ALA A 27 -11.09 6.48 -5.53
N LYS A 28 -10.49 6.30 -4.36
CA LYS A 28 -10.32 7.36 -3.37
C LYS A 28 -8.95 7.29 -2.69
N GLN A 29 -8.00 7.99 -3.25
CA GLN A 29 -6.61 8.07 -2.77
C GLN A 29 -6.25 9.53 -2.43
N SER A 30 -7.06 10.15 -1.57
CA SER A 30 -6.94 11.60 -1.29
C SER A 30 -5.73 11.92 -0.42
N LEU A 31 -5.11 13.07 -0.70
CA LEU A 31 -4.10 13.67 0.17
C LEU A 31 -4.73 14.03 1.53
N PRO A 32 -4.04 13.81 2.66
CA PRO A 32 -4.49 14.32 3.97
C PRO A 32 -4.60 15.84 3.97
N ALA A 33 -5.63 16.39 4.61
CA ALA A 33 -5.84 17.85 4.68
C ALA A 33 -4.67 18.59 5.34
N GLU A 34 -4.00 17.97 6.29
CA GLU A 34 -2.77 18.52 6.91
C GLU A 34 -1.64 18.74 5.89
N TRP A 35 -1.69 18.06 4.74
CA TRP A 35 -0.68 18.12 3.68
C TRP A 35 -1.12 18.92 2.46
N ASP A 36 -2.25 19.64 2.52
CA ASP A 36 -2.81 20.40 1.39
C ASP A 36 -1.84 21.47 0.83
N ASN A 37 -0.87 21.93 1.64
CA ASN A 37 0.13 22.92 1.23
C ASN A 37 1.39 22.31 0.61
N VAL A 38 1.47 20.99 0.48
CA VAL A 38 2.62 20.33 -0.16
C VAL A 38 2.66 20.68 -1.64
N SER A 39 3.79 21.17 -2.10
CA SER A 39 3.97 21.73 -3.44
C SER A 39 4.95 20.94 -4.31
N SER A 40 5.70 20.02 -3.74
CA SER A 40 6.68 19.19 -4.45
C SER A 40 6.64 17.74 -4.00
N ILE A 41 7.09 16.86 -4.88
CA ILE A 41 7.16 15.42 -4.56
C ILE A 41 8.20 15.14 -3.47
N GLU A 42 9.25 15.90 -3.39
CA GLU A 42 10.29 15.80 -2.36
C GLU A 42 9.72 16.14 -0.98
N GLU A 43 8.89 17.18 -0.91
CA GLU A 43 8.18 17.55 0.32
C GLU A 43 7.16 16.46 0.72
N LEU A 44 6.40 15.92 -0.24
CA LEU A 44 5.48 14.82 0.01
C LEU A 44 6.21 13.58 0.56
N CYS A 45 7.33 13.21 -0.04
CA CYS A 45 8.17 12.12 0.44
C CYS A 45 8.66 12.36 1.88
N SER A 46 9.03 13.60 2.23
CA SER A 46 9.41 13.94 3.60
C SER A 46 8.27 13.77 4.58
N LYS A 47 7.06 14.26 4.22
CA LYS A 47 5.85 14.08 5.05
C LYS A 47 5.52 12.62 5.29
N VAL A 48 5.54 11.79 4.24
CA VAL A 48 5.32 10.34 4.33
C VAL A 48 6.36 9.69 5.25
N SER A 49 7.63 10.02 5.08
CA SER A 49 8.71 9.50 5.93
C SER A 49 8.54 9.89 7.39
N GLU A 50 8.31 11.18 7.67
CA GLU A 50 8.12 11.71 9.02
C GLU A 50 6.93 11.06 9.73
N TYR A 51 5.78 10.97 9.05
CA TYR A 51 4.58 10.35 9.58
C TYR A 51 4.79 8.87 9.89
N THR A 52 5.39 8.13 8.95
CA THR A 52 5.68 6.70 9.13
C THR A 52 6.61 6.47 10.32
N LYS A 53 7.71 7.23 10.40
CA LYS A 53 8.67 7.15 11.51
C LYS A 53 8.02 7.50 12.84
N LYS A 54 7.21 8.55 12.89
CA LYS A 54 6.50 8.98 14.10
C LYS A 54 5.64 7.85 14.65
N ILE A 55 4.76 7.29 13.82
CA ILE A 55 3.84 6.21 14.24
C ILE A 55 4.60 4.97 14.71
N LEU A 56 5.62 4.55 13.96
CA LEU A 56 6.41 3.37 14.30
C LEU A 56 7.24 3.58 15.56
N THR A 57 7.83 4.76 15.76
CA THR A 57 8.54 5.13 16.98
C THR A 57 7.61 5.11 18.18
N ASP A 58 6.42 5.69 18.06
CA ASP A 58 5.41 5.71 19.12
C ASP A 58 4.96 4.29 19.52
N LEU A 59 4.76 3.41 18.54
CA LEU A 59 4.41 2.00 18.79
C LEU A 59 5.57 1.23 19.41
N LYS A 60 6.78 1.42 18.90
CA LYS A 60 8.00 0.76 19.40
C LYS A 60 8.32 1.16 20.83
N SER A 61 8.22 2.45 21.16
CA SER A 61 8.44 2.95 22.52
C SER A 61 7.46 2.36 23.54
N GLN A 62 6.28 1.96 23.09
CA GLN A 62 5.25 1.31 23.90
C GLN A 62 5.37 -0.23 23.94
N GLY A 63 6.41 -0.81 23.35
CA GLY A 63 6.60 -2.26 23.28
C GLY A 63 5.61 -2.99 22.37
N CYS A 64 5.03 -2.29 21.41
CA CYS A 64 4.00 -2.84 20.52
C CYS A 64 4.24 -2.49 19.04
N ALA A 65 5.51 -2.55 18.60
CA ALA A 65 5.85 -2.42 17.19
C ALA A 65 5.10 -3.47 16.32
N PRO A 66 4.66 -3.12 15.11
CA PRO A 66 4.05 -4.07 14.20
C PRO A 66 5.07 -5.10 13.71
N ASP A 67 4.60 -6.29 13.32
CA ASP A 67 5.44 -7.29 12.66
C ASP A 67 5.54 -7.03 11.16
N MET A 68 4.54 -6.34 10.62
CA MET A 68 4.45 -5.97 9.20
C MET A 68 3.72 -4.64 9.06
N VAL A 69 4.05 -3.90 8.02
CA VAL A 69 3.36 -2.68 7.61
C VAL A 69 2.92 -2.77 6.16
N GLN A 70 1.79 -2.17 5.87
CA GLN A 70 1.27 -1.99 4.53
C GLN A 70 1.52 -0.53 4.11
N LEU A 71 2.16 -0.36 2.95
CA LEU A 71 2.59 0.93 2.42
C LEU A 71 1.53 1.48 1.45
N GLY A 72 0.45 1.98 2.00
CA GLY A 72 -0.76 2.38 1.29
C GLY A 72 -1.78 1.24 1.19
N ASN A 73 -3.05 1.60 1.14
CA ASN A 73 -4.17 0.67 1.00
C ASN A 73 -4.72 0.69 -0.42
N GLU A 74 -4.80 -0.48 -1.06
CA GLU A 74 -5.41 -0.67 -2.38
C GLU A 74 -4.93 0.34 -3.44
N ILE A 75 -3.63 0.46 -3.59
CA ILE A 75 -2.98 1.50 -4.40
C ILE A 75 -3.01 1.23 -5.92
N ASN A 76 -4.06 0.58 -6.41
CA ASN A 76 -4.23 0.25 -7.83
C ASN A 76 -4.15 1.47 -8.73
N SER A 77 -4.79 2.58 -8.34
CA SER A 77 -4.79 3.85 -9.08
C SER A 77 -3.57 4.71 -8.81
N GLY A 78 -2.87 4.43 -7.70
CA GLY A 78 -1.80 5.24 -7.16
C GLY A 78 -2.10 5.72 -5.74
N MET A 79 -1.48 6.83 -5.33
CA MET A 79 -1.62 7.45 -4.00
C MET A 79 -1.66 8.97 -4.13
N PHE A 80 -2.26 9.65 -3.16
CA PHE A 80 -2.26 11.13 -3.08
C PHE A 80 -2.78 11.79 -4.36
N LEU A 81 -3.89 11.31 -4.87
CA LEU A 81 -4.52 11.84 -6.07
C LEU A 81 -5.36 13.06 -5.70
N THR A 82 -4.89 14.25 -6.07
CA THR A 82 -5.54 15.52 -5.73
C THR A 82 -6.82 15.74 -6.54
N LYS A 83 -6.96 15.05 -7.69
CA LYS A 83 -8.13 15.11 -8.56
C LYS A 83 -8.43 13.74 -9.17
N SER A 84 -9.71 13.51 -9.41
CA SER A 84 -10.19 12.32 -10.13
C SER A 84 -9.90 12.36 -11.63
N ASP A 85 -9.62 13.54 -12.18
CA ASP A 85 -9.33 13.73 -13.60
C ASP A 85 -7.84 13.82 -13.84
N VAL A 86 -7.34 12.83 -14.54
CA VAL A 86 -5.93 12.62 -14.88
C VAL A 86 -5.36 13.75 -15.77
N THR A 87 -6.23 14.42 -16.55
CA THR A 87 -5.80 15.50 -17.45
C THR A 87 -5.43 16.78 -16.71
N THR A 88 -5.82 16.88 -15.44
CA THR A 88 -5.54 18.04 -14.56
C THR A 88 -4.68 17.65 -13.37
N ALA A 89 -3.89 16.58 -13.49
CA ALA A 89 -3.02 16.07 -12.45
C ALA A 89 -2.09 17.16 -11.89
N SER A 90 -1.94 17.15 -10.58
CA SER A 90 -0.95 17.97 -9.88
C SER A 90 0.46 17.39 -10.05
N SER A 91 1.48 18.21 -9.87
CA SER A 91 2.88 17.76 -9.89
C SER A 91 3.25 16.75 -8.80
N ILE A 92 2.41 16.62 -7.77
CA ILE A 92 2.60 15.68 -6.65
C ILE A 92 1.77 14.40 -6.79
N ASP A 93 0.84 14.31 -7.73
CA ASP A 93 -0.01 13.14 -7.89
C ASP A 93 0.83 11.89 -8.22
N CYS A 94 0.54 10.79 -7.53
CA CYS A 94 1.29 9.54 -7.59
C CYS A 94 0.48 8.46 -8.32
N TYR A 95 0.31 8.59 -9.64
CA TYR A 95 -0.44 7.63 -10.46
C TYR A 95 0.33 6.35 -10.74
N SER A 96 -0.38 5.23 -10.84
CA SER A 96 0.19 3.92 -11.15
C SER A 96 0.24 3.58 -12.66
N TRP A 97 -0.44 4.31 -13.53
CA TRP A 97 -0.55 3.96 -14.95
C TRP A 97 0.38 4.74 -15.90
N THR A 98 0.65 4.14 -17.06
CA THR A 98 1.68 4.58 -18.02
C THR A 98 1.40 5.90 -18.74
N GLY A 99 0.16 6.38 -18.76
CA GLY A 99 -0.18 7.70 -19.33
C GLY A 99 0.39 8.87 -18.53
N HIS A 100 0.91 8.62 -17.34
CA HIS A 100 1.47 9.60 -16.42
C HIS A 100 2.86 9.17 -15.94
N THR A 101 3.85 9.33 -16.81
CA THR A 101 5.25 8.96 -16.52
C THR A 101 5.79 9.62 -15.25
N ASP A 102 5.43 10.87 -14.99
CA ASP A 102 5.87 11.56 -13.78
C ASP A 102 5.09 11.08 -12.55
N GLY A 103 3.79 10.80 -12.68
CA GLY A 103 3.01 10.18 -11.62
C GLY A 103 3.56 8.81 -11.20
N ASN A 104 4.00 7.98 -12.14
CA ASN A 104 4.65 6.71 -11.83
C ASN A 104 5.98 6.92 -11.08
N LYS A 105 6.79 7.89 -11.47
CA LYS A 105 8.02 8.23 -10.75
C LYS A 105 7.72 8.74 -9.34
N ASN A 106 6.67 9.55 -9.20
CA ASN A 106 6.22 10.07 -7.91
C ASN A 106 5.78 8.93 -6.99
N LEU A 107 4.96 8.00 -7.50
CA LEU A 107 4.54 6.83 -6.73
C LEU A 107 5.73 6.00 -6.25
N LEU A 108 6.71 5.76 -7.12
CA LEU A 108 7.94 5.04 -6.73
C LEU A 108 8.72 5.78 -5.65
N LYS A 109 8.92 7.11 -5.77
CA LYS A 109 9.61 7.92 -4.75
C LYS A 109 8.91 7.84 -3.39
N VAL A 110 7.59 7.95 -3.39
CA VAL A 110 6.78 7.86 -2.16
C VAL A 110 6.91 6.46 -1.52
N LEU A 111 6.76 5.39 -2.29
CA LEU A 111 6.90 4.02 -1.79
C LEU A 111 8.32 3.75 -1.27
N GLN A 112 9.36 4.25 -1.94
CA GLN A 112 10.74 4.17 -1.46
C GLN A 112 10.92 4.93 -0.14
N SER A 113 10.35 6.13 -0.04
CA SER A 113 10.42 6.96 1.16
C SER A 113 9.73 6.28 2.35
N ALA A 114 8.52 5.75 2.15
CA ALA A 114 7.80 5.00 3.16
C ALA A 114 8.56 3.74 3.59
N SER A 115 9.05 2.95 2.64
CA SER A 115 9.82 1.74 2.89
C SER A 115 11.11 2.01 3.67
N SER A 116 11.86 3.04 3.28
CA SER A 116 13.09 3.46 3.96
C SER A 116 12.79 3.89 5.39
N ALA A 117 11.73 4.67 5.61
CA ALA A 117 11.30 5.10 6.93
C ALA A 117 11.01 3.93 7.88
N VAL A 118 10.38 2.86 7.36
CA VAL A 118 10.17 1.62 8.14
C VAL A 118 11.50 1.00 8.53
N SER A 119 12.40 0.81 7.57
CA SER A 119 13.70 0.16 7.79
C SER A 119 14.59 0.93 8.75
N GLU A 120 14.53 2.27 8.74
CA GLU A 120 15.28 3.13 9.67
C GLU A 120 14.81 2.96 11.13
N ILE A 121 13.52 2.71 11.36
CA ILE A 121 12.99 2.49 12.71
C ILE A 121 13.22 1.05 13.15
N ASP A 122 12.99 0.09 12.26
CA ASP A 122 13.22 -1.33 12.55
C ASP A 122 13.25 -2.14 11.25
N SER A 123 14.44 -2.58 10.85
CA SER A 123 14.64 -3.36 9.63
C SER A 123 14.04 -4.78 9.68
N SER A 124 13.58 -5.24 10.83
CA SER A 124 12.90 -6.53 10.97
C SER A 124 11.43 -6.47 10.59
N ILE A 125 10.82 -5.28 10.60
CA ILE A 125 9.43 -5.08 10.19
C ILE A 125 9.28 -5.39 8.70
N LYS A 126 8.37 -6.31 8.39
CA LYS A 126 8.06 -6.66 7.00
C LYS A 126 7.23 -5.57 6.32
N LYS A 127 7.43 -5.40 5.03
CA LYS A 127 6.77 -4.37 4.23
C LYS A 127 5.91 -5.00 3.14
N MET A 128 4.73 -4.43 2.91
CA MET A 128 3.75 -4.95 1.97
C MET A 128 3.27 -3.85 1.02
N ILE A 129 3.11 -4.21 -0.23
CA ILE A 129 2.35 -3.45 -1.23
C ILE A 129 0.99 -4.10 -1.35
N HIS A 130 -0.09 -3.34 -1.25
CA HIS A 130 -1.46 -3.84 -1.27
C HIS A 130 -2.24 -3.37 -2.51
N LEU A 131 -2.83 -4.34 -3.21
CA LEU A 131 -3.67 -4.11 -4.38
C LEU A 131 -5.08 -4.67 -4.16
N ALA A 132 -6.09 -3.89 -4.51
CA ALA A 132 -7.46 -4.36 -4.58
C ALA A 132 -7.62 -5.40 -5.67
N SER A 133 -8.56 -6.30 -5.47
CA SER A 133 -8.92 -7.38 -6.40
C SER A 133 -7.87 -8.48 -6.49
N SER A 134 -8.28 -9.57 -7.06
CA SER A 134 -7.48 -10.77 -7.31
C SER A 134 -7.65 -11.29 -8.74
N LYS A 135 -8.28 -10.50 -9.65
CA LYS A 135 -8.39 -10.84 -11.08
C LYS A 135 -7.03 -10.68 -11.75
N GLY A 136 -6.53 -11.75 -12.39
CA GLY A 136 -5.16 -11.90 -12.86
C GLY A 136 -4.64 -10.84 -13.82
N ASP A 137 -5.47 -10.33 -14.72
CA ASP A 137 -5.02 -9.38 -15.74
C ASP A 137 -4.61 -8.01 -15.19
N ASN A 138 -5.15 -7.63 -14.02
CA ASN A 138 -4.89 -6.32 -13.42
C ASN A 138 -3.51 -6.24 -12.72
N PHE A 139 -2.98 -7.35 -12.20
CA PHE A 139 -1.71 -7.33 -11.47
C PHE A 139 -0.51 -7.20 -12.38
N ASP A 140 -0.49 -7.95 -13.48
CA ASP A 140 0.58 -7.87 -14.46
C ASP A 140 0.71 -6.45 -15.03
N TRP A 141 -0.42 -5.82 -15.30
CA TRP A 141 -0.45 -4.45 -15.75
C TRP A 141 0.18 -3.52 -14.73
N TRP A 142 -0.22 -3.61 -13.46
CA TRP A 142 0.27 -2.74 -12.39
C TRP A 142 1.77 -2.87 -12.18
N PHE A 143 2.26 -4.12 -12.01
CA PHE A 143 3.69 -4.36 -11.81
C PHE A 143 4.54 -4.04 -13.04
N LYS A 144 4.03 -4.24 -14.25
CA LYS A 144 4.72 -3.88 -15.48
C LYS A 144 4.81 -2.36 -15.68
N ASN A 145 3.79 -1.64 -15.28
CA ASN A 145 3.79 -0.17 -15.36
C ASN A 145 4.81 0.46 -14.41
N LEU A 146 4.99 -0.12 -13.23
CA LEU A 146 5.98 0.32 -12.26
C LEU A 146 7.31 -0.43 -12.48
N GLN A 147 7.92 -0.24 -13.64
CA GLN A 147 9.14 -0.97 -14.07
C GLN A 147 10.28 -0.93 -13.03
N ASN A 148 10.36 0.13 -12.23
CA ASN A 148 11.37 0.32 -11.19
C ASN A 148 10.88 -0.08 -9.79
N LEU A 149 9.74 -0.76 -9.66
CA LEU A 149 9.26 -1.23 -8.36
C LEU A 149 10.27 -2.18 -7.67
N LYS A 150 11.15 -2.82 -8.45
CA LYS A 150 12.29 -3.59 -7.93
C LYS A 150 13.22 -2.77 -7.02
N ASP A 151 13.22 -1.45 -7.17
CA ASP A 151 14.05 -0.53 -6.38
C ASP A 151 13.36 -0.16 -5.05
N VAL A 152 12.08 -0.51 -4.88
CA VAL A 152 11.36 -0.41 -3.61
C VAL A 152 11.60 -1.68 -2.80
N ASP A 153 12.11 -1.52 -1.58
CA ASP A 153 12.30 -2.65 -0.67
C ASP A 153 10.96 -3.03 -0.04
N TYR A 154 10.38 -4.16 -0.45
CA TYR A 154 9.17 -4.76 0.11
C TYR A 154 9.27 -6.29 0.11
N ASP A 155 8.56 -6.94 1.02
CA ASP A 155 8.60 -8.40 1.22
C ASP A 155 7.36 -9.11 0.68
N TYR A 156 6.19 -8.45 0.74
CA TYR A 156 4.89 -9.06 0.51
C TYR A 156 4.05 -8.28 -0.50
N ILE A 157 3.21 -9.02 -1.21
CA ILE A 157 2.08 -8.50 -1.99
C ILE A 157 0.81 -8.84 -1.24
N GLY A 158 0.03 -7.84 -0.86
CA GLY A 158 -1.30 -7.95 -0.28
C GLY A 158 -2.36 -7.90 -1.35
N LEU A 159 -3.41 -8.70 -1.21
CA LEU A 159 -4.55 -8.74 -2.11
C LEU A 159 -5.85 -8.63 -1.34
N SER A 160 -6.82 -7.88 -1.87
CA SER A 160 -8.22 -7.97 -1.46
C SER A 160 -8.92 -9.07 -2.28
N TYR A 161 -9.69 -9.92 -1.62
CA TYR A 161 -10.49 -10.95 -2.27
C TYR A 161 -11.91 -10.95 -1.72
N TYR A 162 -12.83 -10.42 -2.49
CA TYR A 162 -14.26 -10.37 -2.19
C TYR A 162 -15.03 -11.22 -3.20
N PRO A 163 -15.38 -12.48 -2.89
CA PRO A 163 -15.98 -13.40 -3.86
C PRO A 163 -17.27 -12.91 -4.51
N PHE A 164 -18.04 -12.08 -3.79
CA PHE A 164 -19.30 -11.50 -4.29
C PHE A 164 -19.13 -10.19 -5.07
N GLU A 165 -17.93 -9.60 -5.08
CA GLU A 165 -17.60 -8.38 -5.84
C GLU A 165 -16.87 -8.69 -7.14
N GLU A 166 -17.13 -9.86 -7.72
CA GLU A 166 -16.51 -10.31 -8.97
C GLU A 166 -14.97 -10.37 -8.94
N HIS A 167 -14.35 -10.55 -7.77
CA HIS A 167 -12.90 -10.74 -7.64
C HIS A 167 -12.41 -12.11 -8.15
N GLY A 168 -13.28 -12.85 -8.83
CA GLY A 168 -12.97 -14.13 -9.41
C GLY A 168 -13.24 -15.32 -8.49
N THR A 169 -12.96 -16.50 -9.01
CA THR A 169 -13.12 -17.77 -8.28
C THR A 169 -11.91 -18.06 -7.39
N LEU A 170 -12.10 -18.94 -6.38
CA LEU A 170 -10.97 -19.45 -5.56
C LEU A 170 -9.89 -20.13 -6.42
N LYS A 171 -10.25 -20.73 -7.55
CA LYS A 171 -9.29 -21.30 -8.48
C LYS A 171 -8.41 -20.21 -9.08
N GLN A 172 -9.02 -19.14 -9.59
CA GLN A 172 -8.31 -17.97 -10.14
C GLN A 172 -7.43 -17.30 -9.07
N LEU A 173 -7.93 -17.13 -7.85
CA LEU A 173 -7.12 -16.59 -6.74
C LEU A 173 -5.86 -17.44 -6.51
N ARG A 174 -5.98 -18.77 -6.46
CA ARG A 174 -4.82 -19.67 -6.28
C ARG A 174 -3.82 -19.55 -7.43
N GLU A 175 -4.31 -19.50 -8.66
CA GLU A 175 -3.49 -19.34 -9.87
C GLU A 175 -2.73 -18.01 -9.85
N ASN A 176 -3.41 -16.93 -9.48
CA ASN A 176 -2.83 -15.59 -9.36
C ASN A 176 -1.77 -15.51 -8.25
N ILE A 177 -2.05 -16.06 -7.08
CA ILE A 177 -1.06 -16.14 -6.00
C ILE A 177 0.20 -16.90 -6.46
N ALA A 178 0.01 -18.04 -7.11
CA ALA A 178 1.14 -18.84 -7.61
C ALA A 178 1.94 -18.06 -8.67
N TYR A 179 1.25 -17.38 -9.58
CA TYR A 179 1.85 -16.53 -10.59
C TYR A 179 2.67 -15.39 -10.01
N LEU A 180 2.09 -14.59 -9.10
CA LEU A 180 2.75 -13.46 -8.44
C LEU A 180 4.01 -13.92 -7.67
N LYS A 181 3.89 -15.01 -6.90
CA LYS A 181 5.04 -15.58 -6.17
C LYS A 181 6.16 -16.01 -7.12
N LYS A 182 5.82 -16.65 -8.24
CA LYS A 182 6.80 -17.12 -9.23
C LYS A 182 7.46 -15.96 -9.95
N THR A 183 6.68 -14.97 -10.38
CA THR A 183 7.13 -13.87 -11.24
C THR A 183 7.91 -12.82 -10.45
N TYR A 184 7.35 -12.34 -9.34
CA TYR A 184 7.92 -11.22 -8.58
C TYR A 184 8.78 -11.68 -7.39
N LYS A 185 8.86 -12.98 -7.12
CA LYS A 185 9.67 -13.56 -6.02
C LYS A 185 9.31 -12.99 -4.64
N LYS A 186 8.05 -12.59 -4.46
CA LYS A 186 7.51 -12.06 -3.19
C LYS A 186 6.54 -13.06 -2.57
N GLN A 187 6.33 -12.95 -1.26
CA GLN A 187 5.24 -13.65 -0.60
C GLN A 187 3.91 -12.96 -0.94
N VAL A 188 2.81 -13.70 -0.92
CA VAL A 188 1.48 -13.15 -1.22
C VAL A 188 0.53 -13.51 -0.08
N LEU A 189 -0.21 -12.52 0.41
CA LEU A 189 -1.25 -12.67 1.43
C LEU A 189 -2.57 -12.10 0.90
N VAL A 190 -3.68 -12.75 1.23
CA VAL A 190 -5.01 -12.14 1.17
C VAL A 190 -5.18 -11.39 2.49
N VAL A 191 -5.22 -10.06 2.43
CA VAL A 191 -5.26 -9.18 3.63
C VAL A 191 -6.64 -8.62 3.88
N GLU A 192 -7.48 -8.60 2.85
CA GLU A 192 -8.88 -8.22 2.96
C GLU A 192 -9.77 -9.27 2.32
N THR A 193 -10.82 -9.65 3.03
CA THR A 193 -11.88 -10.50 2.52
C THR A 193 -13.12 -10.36 3.39
N SER A 194 -14.28 -10.53 2.80
CA SER A 194 -15.51 -10.71 3.54
C SER A 194 -16.47 -11.63 2.80
N TRP A 195 -17.44 -12.12 3.54
CA TRP A 195 -18.54 -12.91 3.01
C TRP A 195 -19.84 -12.42 3.65
N ALA A 196 -20.84 -12.13 2.85
CA ALA A 196 -22.14 -11.79 3.37
C ALA A 196 -22.69 -12.97 4.18
N TRP A 197 -22.99 -12.76 5.45
CA TRP A 197 -23.56 -13.80 6.33
C TRP A 197 -25.08 -13.93 6.15
N SER A 198 -25.71 -12.93 5.54
CA SER A 198 -27.11 -12.94 5.11
C SER A 198 -27.24 -12.25 3.74
N MET A 199 -28.07 -12.78 2.88
CA MET A 199 -28.52 -12.14 1.64
C MET A 199 -29.90 -11.54 1.86
#